data_aa8631f7a2581c869bb51f9e1e20ef44
#
_entry.id   aa8631f7a2581c869bb51f9e1e20ef44
#
_cell.length_a   1.000
_cell.length_b   1.000
_cell.length_c   1.000
_cell.angle_alpha   90.00
_cell.angle_beta   90.00
_cell.angle_gamma   90.00
#
_symmetry.space_group_name_H-M   'P 1'
#
loop_
_entity.id
_entity.type
_entity.pdbx_description
1 polymer ?
#
loop_
_entity_poly.entity_id
_entity_poly.type
_entity_poly.pdbx_seq_one_letter_code
_entity_poly.pdbx_strand_id
1 'polypeptide(L)'
;MAFDGITIANIVKDLQDNLIDGRLSKIAQPEPDELLCTIKGKNGQQRLCLSASASLPLIYLTRDNKPSPMTAPNFCMLLRKHVQNARIVSISQPGLERIVIFELEHLDELGDLRRKKLIVEIMGKHSNIIFCDEDNKILDSIKHISGLVSSVREVLPGKPWFIPHTQEKFDPLTADRALFMEQVFLKPCDCFKALYTTFTGLSPAISHEICFRAGGHAALSTAACTDAEK
;
A
#
# COMPACT_ATOMS: atom_id res chain seq x y z
N MET A 1 -3.83 1.84 -15.08
CA MET A 1 -3.54 0.46 -14.62
C MET A 1 -3.49 0.53 -13.10
N ALA A 2 -4.28 -0.24 -12.39
CA ALA A 2 -4.22 -0.25 -10.93
C ALA A 2 -3.17 -1.29 -10.50
N PHE A 3 -2.27 -0.94 -9.59
CA PHE A 3 -1.39 -1.92 -8.96
C PHE A 3 -2.22 -2.97 -8.21
N ASP A 4 -1.84 -4.21 -8.34
CA ASP A 4 -2.36 -5.30 -7.52
C ASP A 4 -1.42 -5.61 -6.35
N GLY A 5 -1.81 -6.54 -5.50
CA GLY A 5 -1.04 -6.87 -4.30
C GLY A 5 0.35 -7.42 -4.61
N ILE A 6 0.50 -8.18 -5.69
CA ILE A 6 1.80 -8.73 -6.11
C ILE A 6 2.74 -7.62 -6.62
N THR A 7 2.20 -6.67 -7.37
CA THR A 7 2.97 -5.49 -7.80
C THR A 7 3.44 -4.69 -6.59
N ILE A 8 2.56 -4.47 -5.59
CA ILE A 8 2.94 -3.79 -4.34
C ILE A 8 4.01 -4.58 -3.58
N ALA A 9 3.94 -5.91 -3.52
CA ALA A 9 4.96 -6.72 -2.86
C ALA A 9 6.36 -6.53 -3.49
N ASN A 10 6.45 -6.45 -4.81
CA ASN A 10 7.70 -6.15 -5.51
C ASN A 10 8.20 -4.73 -5.22
N ILE A 11 7.30 -3.74 -5.19
CA ILE A 11 7.64 -2.36 -4.81
C ILE A 11 8.18 -2.33 -3.38
N VAL A 12 7.50 -2.98 -2.44
CA VAL A 12 7.93 -3.04 -1.03
C VAL A 12 9.33 -3.65 -0.92
N LYS A 13 9.62 -4.73 -1.66
CA LYS A 13 10.95 -5.35 -1.68
C LYS A 13 12.01 -4.37 -2.19
N ASP A 14 11.76 -3.67 -3.30
CA ASP A 14 12.68 -2.66 -3.84
C ASP A 14 12.92 -1.52 -2.84
N LEU A 15 11.86 -1.02 -2.20
CA LEU A 15 11.95 0.02 -1.19
C LEU A 15 12.72 -0.44 0.05
N GLN A 16 12.52 -1.68 0.51
CA GLN A 16 13.28 -2.25 1.63
C GLN A 16 14.78 -2.29 1.32
N ASP A 17 15.16 -2.79 0.14
CA ASP A 17 16.55 -2.92 -0.28
C ASP A 17 17.27 -1.56 -0.37
N ASN A 18 16.54 -0.50 -0.67
CA ASN A 18 17.10 0.83 -0.90
C ASN A 18 16.96 1.80 0.27
N LEU A 19 15.91 1.70 1.10
CA LEU A 19 15.52 2.76 2.04
C LEU A 19 15.63 2.39 3.52
N ILE A 20 15.72 1.10 3.88
CA ILE A 20 15.83 0.71 5.29
C ILE A 20 17.08 1.33 5.92
N ASP A 21 16.94 1.79 7.15
CA ASP A 21 17.92 2.58 7.93
C ASP A 21 18.20 3.98 7.38
N GLY A 22 17.58 4.35 6.26
CA GLY A 22 17.67 5.70 5.71
C GLY A 22 16.92 6.72 6.57
N ARG A 23 17.36 7.98 6.52
CA ARG A 23 16.75 9.11 7.25
C ARG A 23 16.01 10.03 6.30
N LEU A 24 14.80 10.42 6.67
CA LEU A 24 13.94 11.39 5.97
C LEU A 24 14.52 12.80 6.07
N SER A 25 15.49 13.13 5.22
CA SER A 25 16.21 14.42 5.28
C SER A 25 15.40 15.61 4.77
N LYS A 26 14.45 15.39 3.86
CA LYS A 26 13.54 16.43 3.33
C LYS A 26 12.19 15.82 3.03
N ILE A 27 11.12 16.55 3.38
CA ILE A 27 9.74 16.21 3.05
C ILE A 27 9.16 17.40 2.27
N ALA A 28 8.61 17.15 1.10
CA ALA A 28 7.95 18.13 0.26
C ALA A 28 6.60 17.59 -0.20
N GLN A 29 5.67 18.48 -0.45
CA GLN A 29 4.35 18.19 -1.02
C GLN A 29 4.18 19.08 -2.25
N PRO A 30 4.68 18.62 -3.43
CA PRO A 30 4.64 19.41 -4.65
C PRO A 30 3.23 19.58 -5.20
N GLU A 31 2.37 18.56 -5.03
CA GLU A 31 0.97 18.55 -5.46
C GLU A 31 0.03 18.29 -4.27
N PRO A 32 -1.26 18.61 -4.37
CA PRO A 32 -2.21 18.41 -3.26
C PRO A 32 -2.29 16.97 -2.75
N ASP A 33 -2.03 15.99 -3.61
CA ASP A 33 -2.14 14.56 -3.31
C ASP A 33 -0.82 13.79 -3.51
N GLU A 34 0.34 14.50 -3.49
CA GLU A 34 1.65 13.90 -3.69
C GLU A 34 2.67 14.36 -2.64
N LEU A 35 3.43 13.42 -2.10
CA LEU A 35 4.63 13.68 -1.28
C LEU A 35 5.89 13.29 -2.05
N LEU A 36 6.93 14.12 -1.92
CA LEU A 36 8.28 13.84 -2.39
C LEU A 36 9.23 13.87 -1.19
N CYS A 37 9.67 12.68 -0.77
CA CYS A 37 10.56 12.50 0.36
C CYS A 37 12.00 12.27 -0.11
N THR A 38 12.97 13.02 0.45
CA THR A 38 14.39 12.77 0.23
C THR A 38 14.92 11.96 1.41
N ILE A 39 15.49 10.80 1.13
CA ILE A 39 16.03 9.87 2.10
C ILE A 39 17.53 9.77 1.92
N LYS A 40 18.28 9.90 2.99
CA LYS A 40 19.73 9.68 3.03
C LYS A 40 20.04 8.38 3.76
N GLY A 41 20.62 7.43 3.06
CA GLY A 41 20.95 6.11 3.59
C GLY A 41 22.29 5.60 3.07
N LYS A 42 22.55 4.33 3.27
CA LYS A 42 23.79 3.66 2.85
C LYS A 42 24.04 3.72 1.33
N ASN A 43 22.95 3.75 0.55
CA ASN A 43 23.02 3.85 -0.91
C ASN A 43 23.02 5.30 -1.42
N GLY A 44 23.41 6.26 -0.56
CA GLY A 44 23.41 7.68 -0.88
C GLY A 44 22.03 8.33 -0.70
N GLN A 45 21.78 9.35 -1.51
CA GLN A 45 20.52 10.09 -1.46
C GLN A 45 19.52 9.54 -2.47
N GLN A 46 18.37 9.11 -1.98
CA GLN A 46 17.24 8.63 -2.76
C GLN A 46 16.05 9.61 -2.65
N ARG A 47 15.22 9.67 -3.68
CA ARG A 47 13.93 10.38 -3.61
C ARG A 47 12.80 9.38 -3.78
N LEU A 48 11.87 9.39 -2.84
CA LEU A 48 10.66 8.58 -2.84
C LEU A 48 9.47 9.46 -3.16
N CYS A 49 8.78 9.15 -4.26
CA CYS A 49 7.52 9.76 -4.63
C CYS A 49 6.37 8.88 -4.11
N LEU A 50 5.45 9.49 -3.39
CA LEU A 50 4.20 8.89 -2.90
C LEU A 50 3.04 9.70 -3.48
N SER A 51 2.26 9.12 -4.38
CA SER A 51 1.11 9.78 -5.00
C SER A 51 -0.19 9.07 -4.61
N ALA A 52 -1.10 9.80 -4.02
CA ALA A 52 -2.49 9.40 -3.76
C ALA A 52 -3.46 9.88 -4.85
N SER A 53 -2.96 10.14 -6.08
CA SER A 53 -3.79 10.57 -7.21
C SER A 53 -4.96 9.60 -7.44
N ALA A 54 -6.13 10.13 -7.70
CA ALA A 54 -7.33 9.32 -7.94
C ALA A 54 -7.24 8.50 -9.23
N SER A 55 -6.54 9.02 -10.23
CA SER A 55 -6.38 8.38 -11.54
C SER A 55 -5.14 7.51 -11.64
N LEU A 56 -4.04 7.94 -11.01
CA LEU A 56 -2.74 7.27 -11.12
C LEU A 56 -1.99 7.33 -9.76
N PRO A 57 -2.45 6.56 -8.76
CA PRO A 57 -1.72 6.46 -7.50
C PRO A 57 -0.43 5.65 -7.71
N LEU A 58 0.70 6.15 -7.18
CA LEU A 58 2.02 5.59 -7.42
C LEU A 58 2.90 5.64 -6.16
N ILE A 59 3.78 4.65 -6.03
CA ILE A 59 4.92 4.65 -5.11
C ILE A 59 6.16 4.25 -5.90
N TYR A 60 7.18 5.09 -5.96
CA TYR A 60 8.41 4.79 -6.71
C TYR A 60 9.59 5.65 -6.28
N LEU A 61 10.79 5.15 -6.54
CA LEU A 61 12.03 5.92 -6.43
C LEU A 61 12.26 6.73 -7.70
N THR A 62 12.68 7.99 -7.54
CA THR A 62 12.94 8.90 -8.67
C THR A 62 14.22 9.70 -8.46
N ARG A 63 14.81 10.15 -9.57
CA ARG A 63 15.90 11.14 -9.58
C ARG A 63 15.37 12.55 -9.77
N ASP A 64 14.14 12.68 -10.23
CA ASP A 64 13.52 13.96 -10.53
C ASP A 64 13.23 14.74 -9.25
N ASN A 65 13.27 16.06 -9.38
CA ASN A 65 12.87 16.99 -8.35
C ASN A 65 11.72 17.84 -8.88
N LYS A 66 10.65 17.92 -8.12
CA LYS A 66 9.52 18.78 -8.45
C LYS A 66 9.61 20.07 -7.65
N PRO A 67 9.25 21.22 -8.26
CA PRO A 67 9.13 22.47 -7.52
C PRO A 67 8.06 22.32 -6.44
N SER A 68 8.32 22.87 -5.28
CA SER A 68 7.34 22.90 -4.18
C SER A 68 6.65 24.25 -4.15
N PRO A 69 5.40 24.32 -3.69
CA PRO A 69 4.71 25.60 -3.48
C PRO A 69 5.49 26.44 -2.46
N MET A 70 5.37 27.77 -2.57
CA MET A 70 6.05 28.72 -1.65
C MET A 70 5.66 28.46 -0.20
N THR A 71 4.38 28.16 0.05
CA THR A 71 3.88 27.76 1.37
C THR A 71 3.58 26.27 1.37
N ALA A 72 4.25 25.52 2.26
CA ALA A 72 4.00 24.09 2.37
C ALA A 72 2.60 23.83 2.93
N PRO A 73 1.84 22.84 2.38
CA PRO A 73 0.55 22.42 2.92
C PRO A 73 0.64 21.92 4.37
N ASN A 74 -0.45 22.00 5.10
CA ASN A 74 -0.52 21.63 6.52
C ASN A 74 -0.04 20.20 6.79
N PHE A 75 -0.44 19.24 5.97
CA PHE A 75 -0.01 17.84 6.10
C PHE A 75 1.52 17.72 5.99
N CYS A 76 2.13 18.40 5.02
CA CYS A 76 3.59 18.44 4.87
C CYS A 76 4.29 19.06 6.09
N MET A 77 3.71 20.17 6.62
CA MET A 77 4.26 20.81 7.81
C MET A 77 4.17 19.92 9.05
N LEU A 78 3.06 19.20 9.21
CA LEU A 78 2.90 18.24 10.29
C LEU A 78 3.95 17.12 10.21
N LEU A 79 4.14 16.53 9.01
CA LEU A 79 5.17 15.51 8.80
C LEU A 79 6.57 16.02 9.11
N ARG A 80 6.92 17.25 8.67
CA ARG A 80 8.20 17.89 9.00
C ARG A 80 8.39 18.03 10.50
N LYS A 81 7.35 18.51 11.21
CA LYS A 81 7.40 18.67 12.68
C LYS A 81 7.71 17.37 13.39
N HIS A 82 7.12 16.25 12.96
CA HIS A 82 7.17 15.00 13.72
C HIS A 82 8.21 14.00 13.23
N VAL A 83 8.49 13.95 11.93
CA VAL A 83 9.32 12.87 11.35
C VAL A 83 10.41 13.35 10.42
N GLN A 84 10.74 14.63 10.42
CA GLN A 84 11.96 15.08 9.74
C GLN A 84 13.18 14.51 10.44
N ASN A 85 14.11 13.94 9.68
CA ASN A 85 15.27 13.17 10.14
C ASN A 85 14.94 11.85 10.84
N ALA A 86 13.68 11.41 10.87
CA ALA A 86 13.30 10.09 11.34
C ALA A 86 13.99 8.99 10.51
N ARG A 87 14.33 7.88 11.16
CA ARG A 87 14.90 6.68 10.54
C ARG A 87 13.76 5.76 10.07
N ILE A 88 13.86 5.24 8.86
CA ILE A 88 12.96 4.20 8.36
C ILE A 88 13.40 2.87 8.96
N VAL A 89 12.62 2.31 9.86
CA VAL A 89 12.95 1.05 10.55
C VAL A 89 12.30 -0.16 9.90
N SER A 90 11.12 0.01 9.29
CA SER A 90 10.50 -1.04 8.50
C SER A 90 9.68 -0.46 7.34
N ILE A 91 9.51 -1.27 6.31
CA ILE A 91 8.58 -1.04 5.20
C ILE A 91 7.86 -2.37 4.99
N SER A 92 6.54 -2.38 5.10
CA SER A 92 5.77 -3.61 5.06
C SER A 92 4.47 -3.46 4.27
N GLN A 93 3.94 -4.61 3.85
CA GLN A 93 2.64 -4.75 3.21
C GLN A 93 1.82 -5.75 4.04
N PRO A 94 0.62 -5.42 4.51
CA PRO A 94 -0.26 -6.38 5.18
C PRO A 94 -0.80 -7.41 4.19
N GLY A 95 -0.39 -8.67 4.30
CA GLY A 95 -0.75 -9.71 3.32
C GLY A 95 -0.44 -9.27 1.90
N LEU A 96 -1.39 -9.37 0.99
CA LEU A 96 -1.31 -8.81 -0.36
C LEU A 96 -2.26 -7.59 -0.55
N GLU A 97 -2.50 -6.83 0.51
CA GLU A 97 -3.26 -5.58 0.40
C GLU A 97 -2.48 -4.52 -0.40
N ARG A 98 -3.20 -3.58 -1.00
CA ARG A 98 -2.60 -2.47 -1.74
C ARG A 98 -2.25 -1.31 -0.79
N ILE A 99 -1.51 -1.66 0.26
CA ILE A 99 -1.13 -0.78 1.36
C ILE A 99 0.36 -0.95 1.63
N VAL A 100 1.07 0.15 1.76
CA VAL A 100 2.48 0.16 2.19
C VAL A 100 2.59 0.95 3.48
N ILE A 101 3.19 0.35 4.49
CA ILE A 101 3.39 0.94 5.82
C ILE A 101 4.88 1.19 6.02
N PHE A 102 5.24 2.45 6.23
CA PHE A 102 6.58 2.87 6.65
C PHE A 102 6.56 3.11 8.16
N GLU A 103 7.34 2.38 8.92
CA GLU A 103 7.59 2.69 10.32
C GLU A 103 8.78 3.63 10.45
N LEU A 104 8.56 4.75 11.13
CA LEU A 104 9.48 5.86 11.26
C LEU A 104 9.84 6.03 12.74
N GLU A 105 11.12 5.93 13.03
CA GLU A 105 11.66 6.11 14.38
C GLU A 105 12.29 7.48 14.52
N HIS A 106 11.89 8.22 15.54
CA HIS A 106 12.37 9.58 15.82
C HIS A 106 12.51 9.81 17.32
N LEU A 107 13.29 10.82 17.70
CA LEU A 107 13.31 11.32 19.07
C LEU A 107 12.19 12.35 19.23
N ASP A 108 11.43 12.26 20.31
CA ASP A 108 10.45 13.29 20.66
C ASP A 108 11.12 14.51 21.33
N GLU A 109 10.34 15.47 21.77
CA GLU A 109 10.82 16.73 22.40
C GLU A 109 11.54 16.48 23.73
N LEU A 110 11.32 15.33 24.37
CA LEU A 110 11.97 14.92 25.61
C LEU A 110 13.23 14.09 25.36
N GLY A 111 13.49 13.71 24.10
CA GLY A 111 14.60 12.85 23.70
C GLY A 111 14.28 11.36 23.77
N ASP A 112 13.01 11.00 24.03
CA ASP A 112 12.56 9.62 24.02
C ASP A 112 12.41 9.09 22.61
N LEU A 113 12.79 7.82 22.41
CA LEU A 113 12.62 7.16 21.13
C LEU A 113 11.14 6.77 20.93
N ARG A 114 10.55 7.31 19.87
CA ARG A 114 9.15 7.07 19.49
C ARG A 114 9.04 6.55 18.08
N ARG A 115 7.93 5.86 17.80
CA ARG A 115 7.60 5.37 16.45
C ARG A 115 6.32 6.00 15.95
N LYS A 116 6.28 6.22 14.64
CA LYS A 116 5.10 6.67 13.90
C LYS A 116 5.02 5.91 12.59
N LYS A 117 3.83 5.88 11.99
CA LYS A 117 3.58 5.18 10.75
C LYS A 117 3.15 6.15 9.66
N LEU A 118 3.77 6.06 8.49
CA LEU A 118 3.27 6.68 7.27
C LEU A 118 2.71 5.56 6.40
N ILE A 119 1.41 5.61 6.17
CA ILE A 119 0.65 4.56 5.51
C ILE A 119 0.19 5.07 4.15
N VAL A 120 0.50 4.32 3.09
CA VAL A 120 0.14 4.67 1.72
C VAL A 120 -0.82 3.63 1.18
N GLU A 121 -2.03 4.05 0.87
CA GLU A 121 -3.09 3.21 0.32
C GLU A 121 -3.22 3.48 -1.18
N ILE A 122 -3.09 2.43 -2.00
CA ILE A 122 -3.14 2.48 -3.47
C ILE A 122 -4.45 1.87 -3.96
N MET A 123 -5.53 2.62 -3.83
CA MET A 123 -6.90 2.12 -4.07
C MET A 123 -7.68 2.98 -5.09
N GLY A 124 -7.00 3.45 -6.16
CA GLY A 124 -7.59 4.32 -7.19
C GLY A 124 -8.13 5.61 -6.58
N LYS A 125 -9.39 5.93 -6.80
CA LYS A 125 -10.02 7.14 -6.25
C LYS A 125 -10.02 7.22 -4.71
N HIS A 126 -9.86 6.07 -4.03
CA HIS A 126 -9.79 5.99 -2.57
C HIS A 126 -8.35 5.97 -2.04
N SER A 127 -7.35 6.19 -2.91
CA SER A 127 -5.95 6.27 -2.48
C SER A 127 -5.73 7.42 -1.52
N ASN A 128 -4.88 7.18 -0.51
CA ASN A 128 -4.58 8.15 0.53
C ASN A 128 -3.16 7.99 1.08
N ILE A 129 -2.64 9.01 1.73
CA ILE A 129 -1.41 8.95 2.52
C ILE A 129 -1.79 9.39 3.93
N ILE A 130 -1.64 8.49 4.89
CA ILE A 130 -2.16 8.65 6.26
C ILE A 130 -0.98 8.60 7.23
N PHE A 131 -0.96 9.52 8.18
CA PHE A 131 0.06 9.58 9.21
C PHE A 131 -0.54 9.20 10.55
N CYS A 132 0.01 8.18 11.19
CA CYS A 132 -0.48 7.61 12.45
C CYS A 132 0.61 7.59 13.53
N ASP A 133 0.17 7.54 14.78
CA ASP A 133 1.01 7.15 15.90
C ASP A 133 1.26 5.61 15.93
N GLU A 134 1.96 5.15 16.95
CA GLU A 134 2.27 3.73 17.15
C GLU A 134 1.02 2.85 17.35
N ASP A 135 -0.06 3.42 17.92
CA ASP A 135 -1.33 2.75 18.21
C ASP A 135 -2.33 2.80 17.05
N ASN A 136 -1.89 3.21 15.86
CA ASN A 136 -2.71 3.40 14.67
C ASN A 136 -3.78 4.50 14.80
N LYS A 137 -3.63 5.44 15.71
CA LYS A 137 -4.47 6.62 15.76
C LYS A 137 -4.00 7.61 14.70
N ILE A 138 -4.91 8.04 13.84
CA ILE A 138 -4.62 9.00 12.77
C ILE A 138 -4.25 10.35 13.38
N LEU A 139 -3.06 10.84 13.06
CA LEU A 139 -2.61 12.18 13.39
C LEU A 139 -3.05 13.18 12.31
N ASP A 140 -2.94 12.77 11.04
CA ASP A 140 -3.47 13.50 9.88
C ASP A 140 -3.40 12.64 8.62
N SER A 141 -3.94 13.15 7.50
CA SER A 141 -3.87 12.49 6.18
C SER A 141 -3.86 13.52 5.06
N ILE A 142 -3.32 13.12 3.91
CA ILE A 142 -3.27 14.01 2.73
C ILE A 142 -4.67 14.29 2.17
N LYS A 143 -5.61 13.35 2.38
CA LYS A 143 -7.04 13.52 2.06
C LYS A 143 -7.89 13.20 3.30
N HIS A 144 -8.67 14.14 3.75
CA HIS A 144 -9.63 13.93 4.83
C HIS A 144 -10.91 13.28 4.28
N ILE A 145 -11.33 12.18 4.87
CA ILE A 145 -12.54 11.44 4.50
C ILE A 145 -13.48 11.39 5.70
N SER A 146 -14.58 12.14 5.62
CA SER A 146 -15.60 12.12 6.66
C SER A 146 -16.62 11.02 6.45
N GLY A 147 -17.44 10.73 7.48
CA GLY A 147 -18.55 9.77 7.40
C GLY A 147 -19.61 10.14 6.36
N LEU A 148 -19.66 11.39 5.91
CA LEU A 148 -20.55 11.83 4.80
C LEU A 148 -20.02 11.37 3.44
N VAL A 149 -18.70 11.16 3.31
CA VAL A 149 -18.04 10.75 2.06
C VAL A 149 -17.88 9.23 1.97
N SER A 150 -17.66 8.57 3.09
CA SER A 150 -17.45 7.12 3.17
C SER A 150 -18.23 6.51 4.33
N SER A 151 -19.04 5.49 4.02
CA SER A 151 -19.74 4.66 5.02
C SER A 151 -18.83 3.57 5.62
N VAL A 152 -17.65 3.31 5.03
CA VAL A 152 -16.76 2.22 5.44
C VAL A 152 -15.87 2.64 6.61
N ARG A 153 -15.23 3.80 6.49
CA ARG A 153 -14.43 4.39 7.57
C ARG A 153 -14.21 5.88 7.35
N GLU A 154 -13.99 6.59 8.42
CA GLU A 154 -13.50 7.95 8.41
C GLU A 154 -11.96 7.97 8.41
N VAL A 155 -11.36 8.90 7.66
CA VAL A 155 -9.92 9.19 7.71
C VAL A 155 -9.75 10.63 8.14
N LEU A 156 -9.79 10.85 9.45
CA LEU A 156 -9.72 12.16 10.10
C LEU A 156 -8.80 12.09 11.33
N PRO A 157 -8.17 13.17 11.74
CA PRO A 157 -7.38 13.24 12.96
C PRO A 157 -8.14 12.71 14.18
N GLY A 158 -7.49 11.90 15.00
CA GLY A 158 -8.06 11.30 16.20
C GLY A 158 -8.84 10.00 15.99
N LYS A 159 -9.17 9.62 14.74
CA LYS A 159 -9.83 8.34 14.42
C LYS A 159 -8.82 7.20 14.34
N PRO A 160 -9.24 5.95 14.61
CA PRO A 160 -8.38 4.79 14.41
C PRO A 160 -8.20 4.49 12.92
N TRP A 161 -6.98 4.16 12.52
CA TRP A 161 -6.72 3.56 11.22
C TRP A 161 -6.88 2.04 11.31
N PHE A 162 -7.54 1.45 10.34
CA PHE A 162 -7.66 0.01 10.13
C PHE A 162 -7.81 -0.32 8.65
N ILE A 163 -7.51 -1.55 8.27
CA ILE A 163 -7.71 -2.04 6.90
C ILE A 163 -9.21 -2.28 6.68
N PRO A 164 -9.85 -1.59 5.71
CA PRO A 164 -11.27 -1.79 5.45
C PRO A 164 -11.51 -3.14 4.77
N HIS A 165 -12.09 -4.08 5.46
CA HIS A 165 -12.53 -5.36 4.88
C HIS A 165 -13.89 -5.16 4.20
N THR A 166 -13.87 -4.83 2.91
CA THR A 166 -15.08 -4.62 2.10
C THR A 166 -15.55 -5.86 1.36
N GLN A 167 -14.71 -6.89 1.30
CA GLN A 167 -14.98 -8.18 0.67
C GLN A 167 -14.36 -9.30 1.51
N GLU A 168 -15.09 -10.39 1.68
CA GLU A 168 -14.55 -11.62 2.27
C GLU A 168 -13.67 -12.31 1.23
N LYS A 169 -12.39 -12.01 1.26
CA LYS A 169 -11.36 -12.65 0.44
C LYS A 169 -10.31 -13.28 1.34
N PHE A 170 -9.79 -14.39 0.88
CA PHE A 170 -8.73 -15.12 1.58
C PHE A 170 -7.35 -14.56 1.21
N ASP A 171 -6.40 -14.72 2.11
CA ASP A 171 -5.00 -14.43 1.81
C ASP A 171 -4.38 -15.61 1.04
N PRO A 172 -3.94 -15.42 -0.23
CA PRO A 172 -3.38 -16.49 -1.02
C PRO A 172 -2.04 -17.01 -0.48
N LEU A 173 -1.35 -16.26 0.39
CA LEU A 173 -0.09 -16.65 1.00
C LEU A 173 -0.26 -17.67 2.14
N THR A 174 -1.46 -17.73 2.73
CA THR A 174 -1.79 -18.63 3.84
C THR A 174 -2.80 -19.70 3.47
N ALA A 175 -3.38 -19.63 2.25
CA ALA A 175 -4.35 -20.58 1.76
C ALA A 175 -3.71 -21.97 1.57
N ASP A 176 -4.31 -22.99 2.16
CA ASP A 176 -3.94 -24.39 1.89
C ASP A 176 -4.68 -24.95 0.66
N ARG A 177 -4.32 -26.18 0.27
CA ARG A 177 -4.94 -26.85 -0.88
C ARG A 177 -6.44 -27.09 -0.68
N ALA A 178 -6.86 -27.43 0.54
CA ALA A 178 -8.26 -27.75 0.83
C ALA A 178 -9.14 -26.51 0.63
N LEU A 179 -8.74 -25.38 1.21
CA LEU A 179 -9.41 -24.08 1.04
C LEU A 179 -9.40 -23.65 -0.44
N PHE A 180 -8.28 -23.84 -1.14
CA PHE A 180 -8.18 -23.52 -2.56
C PHE A 180 -9.20 -24.31 -3.38
N MET A 181 -9.25 -25.64 -3.20
CA MET A 181 -10.18 -26.52 -3.91
C MET A 181 -11.63 -26.13 -3.64
N GLU A 182 -11.98 -25.91 -2.38
CA GLU A 182 -13.34 -25.52 -1.98
C GLU A 182 -13.75 -24.15 -2.51
N GLN A 183 -12.89 -23.14 -2.35
CA GLN A 183 -13.27 -21.75 -2.61
C GLN A 183 -13.11 -21.33 -4.08
N VAL A 184 -12.28 -22.03 -4.86
CA VAL A 184 -12.05 -21.72 -6.28
C VAL A 184 -12.88 -22.62 -7.17
N PHE A 185 -12.78 -23.96 -7.03
CA PHE A 185 -13.39 -24.88 -7.97
C PHE A 185 -14.90 -25.11 -7.76
N LEU A 186 -15.46 -24.70 -6.63
CA LEU A 186 -16.93 -24.70 -6.44
C LEU A 186 -17.63 -23.48 -7.06
N LYS A 187 -16.88 -22.46 -7.51
CA LYS A 187 -17.46 -21.28 -8.18
C LYS A 187 -17.66 -21.58 -9.67
N PRO A 188 -18.91 -21.57 -10.20
CA PRO A 188 -19.18 -21.86 -11.61
C PRO A 188 -18.83 -20.65 -12.50
N CYS A 189 -17.55 -20.40 -12.70
CA CYS A 189 -17.05 -19.31 -13.54
C CYS A 189 -15.68 -19.67 -14.13
N ASP A 190 -15.10 -18.77 -14.94
CA ASP A 190 -13.74 -18.98 -15.48
C ASP A 190 -12.70 -19.05 -14.36
N CYS A 191 -11.69 -19.90 -14.51
CA CYS A 191 -10.65 -20.12 -13.49
C CYS A 191 -9.98 -18.82 -13.06
N PHE A 192 -9.60 -17.93 -14.00
CA PHE A 192 -8.99 -16.65 -13.63
C PHE A 192 -9.92 -15.77 -12.79
N LYS A 193 -11.24 -15.82 -13.09
CA LYS A 193 -12.25 -15.06 -12.35
C LYS A 193 -12.44 -15.63 -10.95
N ALA A 194 -12.46 -16.94 -10.81
CA ALA A 194 -12.51 -17.61 -9.51
C ALA A 194 -11.33 -17.16 -8.62
N LEU A 195 -10.11 -17.09 -9.18
CA LEU A 195 -8.91 -16.66 -8.45
C LEU A 195 -9.03 -15.24 -7.90
N TYR A 196 -9.23 -14.22 -8.76
CA TYR A 196 -9.21 -12.83 -8.27
C TYR A 196 -10.45 -12.44 -7.45
N THR A 197 -11.53 -13.21 -7.54
CA THR A 197 -12.70 -13.00 -6.68
C THR A 197 -12.59 -13.71 -5.34
N THR A 198 -11.72 -14.73 -5.22
CA THR A 198 -11.51 -15.48 -3.99
C THR A 198 -10.37 -14.90 -3.15
N PHE A 199 -9.30 -14.45 -3.78
CA PHE A 199 -8.09 -14.07 -3.08
C PHE A 199 -7.82 -12.56 -3.11
N THR A 200 -7.35 -12.04 -1.98
CA THR A 200 -6.89 -10.65 -1.85
C THR A 200 -5.64 -10.43 -2.70
N GLY A 201 -5.52 -9.24 -3.27
CA GLY A 201 -4.32 -8.79 -3.96
C GLY A 201 -4.11 -9.36 -5.36
N LEU A 202 -4.96 -10.26 -5.84
CA LEU A 202 -4.91 -10.75 -7.21
C LEU A 202 -5.73 -9.85 -8.14
N SER A 203 -5.14 -9.47 -9.27
CA SER A 203 -5.83 -8.80 -10.38
C SER A 203 -6.26 -9.81 -11.44
N PRO A 204 -7.19 -9.46 -12.35
CA PRO A 204 -7.48 -10.31 -13.50
C PRO A 204 -6.24 -10.66 -14.31
N ALA A 205 -5.31 -9.71 -14.52
CA ALA A 205 -4.08 -9.93 -15.28
C ALA A 205 -3.17 -10.98 -14.62
N ILE A 206 -2.93 -10.85 -13.32
CA ILE A 206 -2.13 -11.84 -12.56
C ILE A 206 -2.84 -13.21 -12.53
N SER A 207 -4.17 -13.23 -12.41
CA SER A 207 -4.92 -14.49 -12.41
C SER A 207 -4.85 -15.21 -13.75
N HIS A 208 -4.87 -14.47 -14.87
CA HIS A 208 -4.59 -15.03 -16.19
C HIS A 208 -3.18 -15.64 -16.29
N GLU A 209 -2.17 -14.94 -15.78
CA GLU A 209 -0.80 -15.39 -15.76
C GLU A 209 -0.62 -16.66 -14.90
N ILE A 210 -1.28 -16.72 -13.74
CA ILE A 210 -1.28 -17.91 -12.88
C ILE A 210 -1.87 -19.11 -13.64
N CYS A 211 -3.03 -18.95 -14.26
CA CYS A 211 -3.64 -20.02 -15.05
C CYS A 211 -2.73 -20.47 -16.20
N PHE A 212 -2.12 -19.53 -16.92
CA PHE A 212 -1.19 -19.84 -18.01
C PHE A 212 0.03 -20.63 -17.53
N ARG A 213 0.65 -20.21 -16.43
CA ARG A 213 1.82 -20.93 -15.84
C ARG A 213 1.47 -22.30 -15.30
N ALA A 214 0.23 -22.48 -14.82
CA ALA A 214 -0.26 -23.79 -14.41
C ALA A 214 -0.55 -24.75 -15.58
N GLY A 215 -0.32 -24.33 -16.83
CA GLY A 215 -0.59 -25.13 -18.02
C GLY A 215 -2.07 -25.19 -18.42
N GLY A 216 -2.91 -24.38 -17.75
CA GLY A 216 -4.36 -24.31 -18.00
C GLY A 216 -4.76 -23.20 -18.96
N HIS A 217 -5.98 -23.27 -19.44
CA HIS A 217 -6.61 -22.18 -20.18
C HIS A 217 -7.35 -21.27 -19.22
N ALA A 218 -6.96 -20.00 -19.14
CA ALA A 218 -7.55 -19.02 -18.21
C ALA A 218 -9.08 -18.89 -18.34
N ALA A 219 -9.60 -19.02 -19.57
CA ALA A 219 -11.02 -18.99 -19.89
C ALA A 219 -11.73 -20.35 -19.70
N LEU A 220 -11.04 -21.39 -19.22
CA LEU A 220 -11.67 -22.66 -18.88
C LEU A 220 -12.56 -22.46 -17.66
N SER A 221 -13.80 -22.95 -17.73
CA SER A 221 -14.69 -22.96 -16.56
C SER A 221 -14.15 -23.91 -15.50
N THR A 222 -14.21 -23.51 -14.24
CA THR A 222 -13.85 -24.35 -13.10
C THR A 222 -14.58 -25.71 -13.11
N ALA A 223 -15.83 -25.74 -13.58
CA ALA A 223 -16.64 -26.94 -13.70
C ALA A 223 -16.15 -27.89 -14.81
N ALA A 224 -15.40 -27.38 -15.78
CA ALA A 224 -14.86 -28.17 -16.90
C ALA A 224 -13.45 -28.69 -16.64
N CYS A 225 -12.79 -28.27 -15.54
CA CYS A 225 -11.46 -28.74 -15.17
C CYS A 225 -11.48 -30.23 -14.80
N THR A 226 -10.59 -30.97 -15.39
CA THR A 226 -10.30 -32.37 -14.99
C THR A 226 -9.59 -32.41 -13.64
N ASP A 227 -9.53 -33.58 -12.98
CA ASP A 227 -8.82 -33.71 -11.70
C ASP A 227 -7.30 -33.49 -11.83
N ALA A 228 -6.75 -33.64 -13.03
CA ALA A 228 -5.35 -33.36 -13.34
C ALA A 228 -5.07 -31.84 -13.53
N GLU A 229 -6.10 -31.06 -13.85
CA GLU A 229 -6.02 -29.60 -14.04
C GLU A 229 -6.35 -28.80 -12.77
N LYS A 230 -6.85 -29.47 -11.74
CA LYS A 230 -7.12 -28.94 -10.38
C LYS A 230 -5.90 -29.12 -9.47
#